data_a65d8a67e548de4d01813b22a13ee638
#
_entry.id   a65d8a67e548de4d01813b22a13ee638
#
_cell.length_a   1.000
_cell.length_b   1.000
_cell.length_c   1.000
_cell.angle_alpha   90.00
_cell.angle_beta   90.00
_cell.angle_gamma   90.00
#
_symmetry.space_group_name_H-M   'P 1'
#
loop_
_entity.id
_entity.type
_entity.pdbx_description
1 polymer ?
#
loop_
_entity_poly.entity_id
_entity_poly.type
_entity_poly.pdbx_seq_one_letter_code
_entity_poly.pdbx_strand_id
1 'polypeptide(L)'
;FGKPPSIIALTGTASRAVLRDVLADLEIDKSKSESVVRPDSFDRKELKFFISRSEQVEFAETTFKGALNSLPDKFNVSKNDFFSPSGKDTYSGIIFVPFAGGYGDFSYGVMGTKDAFENATKTNATYFSGKNPIKKSTENWEVKKRLNVKQFKKNDIPVLIATKAFGMGIDKPNIRYTLHLGIPGSIESFYQEAGRAGRDRNDAYCGIVFSEYDKERTNSLLDASISLEELKIRFQTAGKKVHERDDVTRQLFFHTSSFSGQKEELDLIKETLDSLNNIDKAQTVEINFSSNDDKKQEKSI
;
A
#
# COMPACT_ATOMS: atom_id res chain seq x y z
N PHE A 1 0.10 45.72 -2.81
CA PHE A 1 0.00 44.26 -2.60
C PHE A 1 -0.38 43.66 -3.94
N GLY A 2 0.48 42.76 -4.52
CA GLY A 2 0.26 42.09 -5.80
C GLY A 2 -0.92 41.12 -5.74
N LYS A 3 -1.44 40.71 -6.92
CA LYS A 3 -2.46 39.65 -7.00
C LYS A 3 -1.95 38.37 -6.35
N PRO A 4 -2.80 37.64 -5.62
CA PRO A 4 -2.40 36.33 -5.08
C PRO A 4 -1.97 35.40 -6.23
N PRO A 5 -1.03 34.48 -5.99
CA PRO A 5 -0.57 33.55 -7.00
C PRO A 5 -1.73 32.65 -7.46
N SER A 6 -1.70 32.27 -8.74
CA SER A 6 -2.64 31.28 -9.25
C SER A 6 -2.32 29.91 -8.67
N ILE A 7 -3.33 29.19 -8.21
CA ILE A 7 -3.20 27.86 -7.61
C ILE A 7 -3.70 26.82 -8.62
N ILE A 8 -2.90 25.77 -8.84
CA ILE A 8 -3.30 24.59 -9.62
C ILE A 8 -3.16 23.36 -8.71
N ALA A 9 -4.27 22.66 -8.48
CA ALA A 9 -4.28 21.39 -7.76
C ALA A 9 -4.39 20.22 -8.76
N LEU A 10 -3.46 19.28 -8.67
CA LEU A 10 -3.42 18.10 -9.55
C LEU A 10 -3.51 16.84 -8.71
N THR A 11 -4.41 15.94 -9.07
CA THR A 11 -4.52 14.61 -8.47
C THR A 11 -4.87 13.56 -9.52
N GLY A 12 -4.23 12.39 -9.44
CA GLY A 12 -4.57 11.24 -10.30
C GLY A 12 -5.75 10.43 -9.77
N THR A 13 -6.06 10.56 -8.48
CA THR A 13 -7.15 9.84 -7.80
C THR A 13 -7.65 10.69 -6.65
N ALA A 14 -8.90 11.09 -6.71
CA ALA A 14 -9.58 11.75 -5.59
C ALA A 14 -10.98 11.18 -5.43
N SER A 15 -11.31 10.73 -4.23
CA SER A 15 -12.70 10.47 -3.87
C SER A 15 -13.51 11.77 -3.95
N ARG A 16 -14.83 11.65 -4.03
CA ARG A 16 -15.70 12.85 -4.03
C ARG A 16 -15.52 13.69 -2.77
N ALA A 17 -15.24 13.05 -1.63
CA ALA A 17 -14.97 13.74 -0.37
C ALA A 17 -13.67 14.53 -0.45
N VAL A 18 -12.56 13.88 -0.82
CA VAL A 18 -11.24 14.52 -0.98
C VAL A 18 -11.29 15.68 -1.99
N LEU A 19 -11.98 15.51 -3.12
CA LEU A 19 -12.13 16.59 -4.09
C LEU A 19 -12.88 17.79 -3.49
N ARG A 20 -13.94 17.54 -2.73
CA ARG A 20 -14.70 18.61 -2.06
C ARG A 20 -13.84 19.37 -1.06
N ASP A 21 -13.02 18.65 -0.29
CA ASP A 21 -12.15 19.23 0.72
C ASP A 21 -11.04 20.06 0.07
N VAL A 22 -10.37 19.53 -0.96
CA VAL A 22 -9.36 20.28 -1.74
C VAL A 22 -9.93 21.56 -2.34
N LEU A 23 -11.15 21.52 -2.89
CA LEU A 23 -11.80 22.69 -3.47
C LEU A 23 -12.16 23.73 -2.39
N ALA A 24 -12.52 23.28 -1.18
CA ALA A 24 -12.82 24.16 -0.06
C ALA A 24 -11.54 24.78 0.51
N ASP A 25 -10.52 23.98 0.78
CA ASP A 25 -9.25 24.44 1.37
C ASP A 25 -8.47 25.42 0.48
N LEU A 26 -8.56 25.22 -0.84
CA LEU A 26 -7.91 26.09 -1.80
C LEU A 26 -8.81 27.22 -2.30
N GLU A 27 -9.99 27.38 -1.75
CA GLU A 27 -10.99 28.41 -2.12
C GLU A 27 -11.31 28.44 -3.62
N ILE A 28 -11.29 27.25 -4.27
CA ILE A 28 -11.58 27.12 -5.69
C ILE A 28 -13.08 27.28 -5.95
N ASP A 29 -13.46 28.27 -6.76
CA ASP A 29 -14.85 28.56 -7.09
C ASP A 29 -15.48 27.44 -7.93
N LYS A 30 -16.41 26.70 -7.32
CA LYS A 30 -17.13 25.57 -7.95
C LYS A 30 -18.17 26.02 -9.00
N SER A 31 -18.57 27.29 -8.98
CA SER A 31 -19.59 27.81 -9.91
C SER A 31 -19.05 27.98 -11.33
N LYS A 32 -17.74 28.06 -11.49
CA LYS A 32 -17.06 28.16 -12.77
C LYS A 32 -16.79 26.75 -13.32
N SER A 33 -17.44 26.38 -14.40
CA SER A 33 -17.30 25.06 -15.05
C SER A 33 -15.84 24.73 -15.44
N GLU A 34 -15.03 25.74 -15.67
CA GLU A 34 -13.60 25.61 -16.05
C GLU A 34 -12.66 25.41 -14.87
N SER A 35 -13.14 25.59 -13.62
CA SER A 35 -12.29 25.45 -12.42
C SER A 35 -11.91 24.00 -12.11
N VAL A 36 -12.65 23.02 -12.61
CA VAL A 36 -12.39 21.60 -12.38
C VAL A 36 -12.37 20.87 -13.72
N VAL A 37 -11.16 20.56 -14.18
CA VAL A 37 -10.98 19.73 -15.39
C VAL A 37 -11.01 18.27 -15.01
N ARG A 38 -11.87 17.50 -15.63
CA ARG A 38 -11.97 16.05 -15.45
C ARG A 38 -11.79 15.37 -16.81
N PRO A 39 -11.10 14.21 -16.86
CA PRO A 39 -11.10 13.42 -18.08
C PRO A 39 -12.50 12.85 -18.35
N ASP A 40 -12.84 12.62 -19.60
CA ASP A 40 -14.12 12.03 -20.02
C ASP A 40 -14.33 10.61 -19.47
N SER A 41 -13.24 9.88 -19.28
CA SER A 41 -13.25 8.55 -18.67
C SER A 41 -11.98 8.30 -17.88
N PHE A 42 -12.13 7.69 -16.70
CA PHE A 42 -11.04 7.12 -15.91
C PHE A 42 -10.81 5.63 -16.22
N ASP A 43 -11.58 5.08 -17.16
CA ASP A 43 -11.53 3.66 -17.48
C ASP A 43 -10.19 3.29 -18.15
N ARG A 44 -9.50 2.36 -17.53
CA ARG A 44 -8.24 1.76 -17.97
C ARG A 44 -8.54 0.36 -18.47
N LYS A 45 -9.06 0.24 -19.71
CA LYS A 45 -9.52 -1.03 -20.32
C LYS A 45 -8.43 -2.09 -20.42
N GLU A 46 -7.17 -1.65 -20.49
CA GLU A 46 -6.00 -2.50 -20.50
C GLU A 46 -5.73 -3.18 -19.16
N LEU A 47 -6.29 -2.69 -18.05
CA LEU A 47 -6.11 -3.31 -16.74
C LEU A 47 -7.17 -4.39 -16.51
N LYS A 48 -6.72 -5.62 -16.34
CA LYS A 48 -7.55 -6.79 -16.02
C LYS A 48 -7.35 -7.18 -14.56
N PHE A 49 -8.41 -7.10 -13.77
CA PHE A 49 -8.34 -7.37 -12.34
C PHE A 49 -8.69 -8.82 -12.03
N PHE A 50 -8.01 -9.41 -11.05
CA PHE A 50 -8.33 -10.73 -10.52
C PHE A 50 -8.01 -10.85 -9.03
N ILE A 51 -8.63 -11.82 -8.38
CA ILE A 51 -8.47 -12.09 -6.96
C ILE A 51 -8.11 -13.57 -6.78
N SER A 52 -7.11 -13.83 -5.94
CA SER A 52 -6.74 -15.16 -5.47
C SER A 52 -6.86 -15.19 -3.94
N ARG A 53 -7.77 -16.02 -3.43
CA ARG A 53 -8.04 -16.16 -2.00
C ARG A 53 -7.50 -17.49 -1.49
N SER A 54 -6.84 -17.48 -0.34
CA SER A 54 -6.58 -18.67 0.48
C SER A 54 -7.54 -18.73 1.64
N GLU A 55 -7.94 -19.95 2.02
CA GLU A 55 -8.80 -20.17 3.19
C GLU A 55 -8.02 -20.13 4.51
N GLN A 56 -6.70 -20.27 4.45
CA GLN A 56 -5.81 -20.24 5.61
C GLN A 56 -4.55 -19.47 5.31
N VAL A 57 -3.99 -18.83 6.33
CA VAL A 57 -2.75 -18.03 6.20
C VAL A 57 -1.58 -18.92 5.76
N GLU A 58 -1.55 -20.16 6.22
CA GLU A 58 -0.54 -21.16 5.89
C GLU A 58 -0.48 -21.48 4.38
N PHE A 59 -1.61 -21.33 3.68
CA PHE A 59 -1.69 -21.53 2.23
C PHE A 59 -1.39 -20.26 1.40
N ALA A 60 -1.09 -19.15 2.05
CA ALA A 60 -0.86 -17.87 1.37
C ALA A 60 0.30 -17.95 0.35
N GLU A 61 1.38 -18.65 0.68
CA GLU A 61 2.49 -18.87 -0.25
C GLU A 61 2.09 -19.73 -1.44
N THR A 62 1.33 -20.79 -1.21
CA THR A 62 0.81 -21.66 -2.27
C THR A 62 -0.13 -20.89 -3.19
N THR A 63 -1.02 -20.08 -2.62
CA THR A 63 -1.95 -19.22 -3.37
C THR A 63 -1.20 -18.16 -4.18
N PHE A 64 -0.16 -17.56 -3.62
CA PHE A 64 0.73 -16.64 -4.33
C PHE A 64 1.43 -17.33 -5.51
N LYS A 65 2.00 -18.51 -5.31
CA LYS A 65 2.62 -19.31 -6.38
C LYS A 65 1.60 -19.69 -7.46
N GLY A 66 0.37 -20.02 -7.07
CA GLY A 66 -0.74 -20.28 -7.99
C GLY A 66 -1.07 -19.05 -8.84
N ALA A 67 -1.18 -17.87 -8.23
CA ALA A 67 -1.41 -16.62 -8.92
C ALA A 67 -0.27 -16.30 -9.92
N LEU A 68 0.99 -16.48 -9.52
CA LEU A 68 2.15 -16.32 -10.42
C LEU A 68 2.09 -17.29 -11.61
N ASN A 69 1.80 -18.56 -11.35
CA ASN A 69 1.76 -19.59 -12.39
C ASN A 69 0.61 -19.36 -13.40
N SER A 70 -0.46 -18.67 -13.02
CA SER A 70 -1.57 -18.33 -13.91
C SER A 70 -1.28 -17.16 -14.85
N LEU A 71 -0.26 -16.34 -14.59
CA LEU A 71 0.03 -15.15 -15.39
C LEU A 71 0.48 -15.46 -16.82
N PRO A 72 1.43 -16.40 -17.07
CA PRO A 72 1.88 -16.72 -18.42
C PRO A 72 0.75 -17.14 -19.35
N ASP A 73 -0.21 -17.93 -18.84
CA ASP A 73 -1.36 -18.40 -19.62
C ASP A 73 -2.27 -17.24 -20.08
N LYS A 74 -2.38 -16.17 -19.28
CA LYS A 74 -3.15 -14.98 -19.62
C LYS A 74 -2.57 -14.21 -20.82
N PHE A 75 -1.30 -14.43 -21.12
CA PHE A 75 -0.58 -13.81 -22.23
C PHE A 75 -0.24 -14.81 -23.34
N ASN A 76 -0.68 -16.07 -23.25
CA ASN A 76 -0.33 -17.16 -24.17
C ASN A 76 1.18 -17.32 -24.38
N VAL A 77 1.96 -17.22 -23.30
CA VAL A 77 3.42 -17.27 -23.31
C VAL A 77 3.89 -18.38 -22.39
N SER A 78 5.01 -19.03 -22.70
CA SER A 78 5.60 -20.01 -21.80
C SER A 78 6.03 -19.37 -20.49
N LYS A 79 6.02 -20.14 -19.40
CA LYS A 79 6.45 -19.64 -18.08
C LYS A 79 7.88 -19.11 -18.10
N ASN A 80 8.76 -19.77 -18.82
CA ASN A 80 10.16 -19.35 -18.91
C ASN A 80 10.30 -18.03 -19.65
N ASP A 81 9.63 -17.87 -20.79
CA ASP A 81 9.67 -16.64 -21.57
C ASP A 81 9.03 -15.47 -20.82
N PHE A 82 7.92 -15.74 -20.10
CA PHE A 82 7.20 -14.72 -19.33
C PHE A 82 8.05 -14.10 -18.23
N PHE A 83 8.79 -14.91 -17.48
CA PHE A 83 9.58 -14.42 -16.35
C PHE A 83 11.03 -14.07 -16.72
N SER A 84 11.48 -14.34 -17.94
CA SER A 84 12.85 -14.03 -18.39
C SER A 84 12.98 -12.59 -18.88
N PRO A 85 14.10 -11.92 -18.59
CA PRO A 85 14.42 -10.64 -19.22
C PRO A 85 14.50 -10.77 -20.75
N SER A 86 13.81 -9.90 -21.48
CA SER A 86 13.80 -9.84 -22.94
C SER A 86 13.89 -8.39 -23.45
N GLY A 87 14.80 -7.62 -22.89
CA GLY A 87 14.96 -6.21 -23.22
C GLY A 87 13.65 -5.42 -23.06
N LYS A 88 13.26 -4.67 -24.08
CA LYS A 88 12.00 -3.89 -24.08
C LYS A 88 10.73 -4.75 -24.05
N ASP A 89 10.81 -5.99 -24.49
CA ASP A 89 9.68 -6.92 -24.56
C ASP A 89 9.51 -7.75 -23.27
N THR A 90 10.29 -7.45 -22.23
CA THR A 90 10.19 -8.09 -20.91
C THR A 90 8.78 -7.89 -20.31
N TYR A 91 8.16 -8.97 -19.86
CA TYR A 91 6.93 -8.94 -19.06
C TYR A 91 7.25 -8.52 -17.62
N SER A 92 7.47 -7.23 -17.43
CA SER A 92 7.86 -6.72 -16.11
C SER A 92 6.71 -6.77 -15.12
N GLY A 93 7.03 -7.05 -13.85
CA GLY A 93 6.03 -7.11 -12.78
C GLY A 93 6.43 -6.35 -11.53
N ILE A 94 5.42 -5.91 -10.78
CA ILE A 94 5.60 -5.37 -9.43
C ILE A 94 4.76 -6.19 -8.47
N ILE A 95 5.37 -6.64 -7.38
CA ILE A 95 4.68 -7.34 -6.31
C ILE A 95 4.71 -6.44 -5.07
N PHE A 96 3.54 -5.96 -4.69
CA PHE A 96 3.37 -5.11 -3.51
C PHE A 96 3.19 -5.96 -2.27
N VAL A 97 3.94 -5.62 -1.23
CA VAL A 97 3.89 -6.30 0.06
C VAL A 97 3.67 -5.30 1.19
N PRO A 98 2.95 -5.66 2.26
CA PRO A 98 2.64 -4.74 3.34
C PRO A 98 3.83 -4.36 4.21
N PHE A 99 4.88 -5.21 4.29
CA PHE A 99 5.98 -5.04 5.24
C PHE A 99 7.35 -5.03 4.56
N ALA A 100 8.28 -4.20 5.08
CA ALA A 100 9.69 -4.28 4.69
C ALA A 100 10.36 -5.55 5.27
N GLY A 101 10.15 -5.83 6.56
CA GLY A 101 10.54 -7.06 7.23
C GLY A 101 9.41 -8.08 7.23
N GLY A 102 9.71 -9.33 7.54
CA GLY A 102 8.70 -10.38 7.56
C GLY A 102 8.07 -10.66 8.91
N TYR A 103 6.89 -11.26 8.89
CA TYR A 103 6.20 -11.88 10.02
C TYR A 103 5.87 -13.33 9.67
N GLY A 104 6.40 -14.30 10.42
CA GLY A 104 6.13 -15.72 10.23
C GLY A 104 6.89 -16.37 9.06
N ASP A 105 6.59 -17.63 8.75
CA ASP A 105 7.31 -18.48 7.79
C ASP A 105 7.15 -18.03 6.32
N PHE A 106 5.94 -17.68 5.88
CA PHE A 106 5.71 -16.87 4.69
C PHE A 106 5.29 -15.48 5.15
N SER A 107 6.28 -14.69 5.37
CA SER A 107 6.03 -13.31 5.71
C SER A 107 5.78 -12.53 4.42
N TYR A 108 4.68 -11.85 4.34
CA TYR A 108 4.43 -10.82 3.32
C TYR A 108 5.46 -9.68 3.41
N GLY A 109 6.70 -10.02 3.76
CA GLY A 109 7.84 -9.13 3.76
C GLY A 109 8.58 -9.19 2.44
N VAL A 110 9.34 -8.14 2.17
CA VAL A 110 10.07 -7.97 0.91
C VAL A 110 10.98 -9.15 0.60
N MET A 111 11.78 -9.61 1.59
CA MET A 111 12.75 -10.68 1.36
C MET A 111 12.08 -12.05 1.21
N GLY A 112 11.16 -12.41 2.10
CA GLY A 112 10.45 -13.70 2.02
C GLY A 112 9.65 -13.83 0.71
N THR A 113 9.03 -12.75 0.25
CA THR A 113 8.33 -12.73 -1.04
C THR A 113 9.29 -12.85 -2.21
N LYS A 114 10.46 -12.20 -2.14
CA LYS A 114 11.51 -12.34 -3.14
C LYS A 114 11.96 -13.81 -3.27
N ASP A 115 12.27 -14.44 -2.14
CA ASP A 115 12.71 -15.85 -2.12
C ASP A 115 11.62 -16.79 -2.66
N ALA A 116 10.36 -16.59 -2.26
CA ALA A 116 9.23 -17.35 -2.78
C ALA A 116 9.05 -17.19 -4.30
N PHE A 117 9.20 -15.95 -4.81
CA PHE A 117 9.14 -15.67 -6.25
C PHE A 117 10.27 -16.37 -7.01
N GLU A 118 11.52 -16.20 -6.57
CA GLU A 118 12.70 -16.79 -7.20
C GLU A 118 12.66 -18.32 -7.20
N ASN A 119 12.19 -18.90 -6.11
CA ASN A 119 11.96 -20.35 -6.02
C ASN A 119 10.87 -20.84 -6.98
N ALA A 120 9.78 -20.08 -7.15
CA ALA A 120 8.68 -20.45 -8.03
C ALA A 120 9.00 -20.28 -9.51
N THR A 121 9.75 -19.24 -9.89
CA THR A 121 9.96 -18.85 -11.30
C THR A 121 11.34 -19.16 -11.82
N LYS A 122 12.32 -19.43 -10.95
CA LYS A 122 13.74 -19.55 -11.25
C LYS A 122 14.36 -18.30 -11.88
N THR A 123 13.73 -17.15 -11.64
CA THR A 123 14.14 -15.84 -12.16
C THR A 123 14.45 -14.92 -10.98
N ASN A 124 15.50 -14.12 -11.12
CA ASN A 124 15.88 -13.15 -10.10
C ASN A 124 14.84 -12.04 -9.98
N ALA A 125 14.58 -11.61 -8.75
CA ALA A 125 13.80 -10.42 -8.43
C ALA A 125 14.64 -9.40 -7.69
N THR A 126 14.33 -8.13 -7.89
CA THR A 126 14.88 -7.04 -7.08
C THR A 126 13.85 -6.51 -6.09
N TYR A 127 14.25 -5.60 -5.22
CA TYR A 127 13.35 -5.17 -4.15
C TYR A 127 13.51 -3.70 -3.76
N PHE A 128 12.44 -3.14 -3.17
CA PHE A 128 12.38 -1.77 -2.69
C PHE A 128 11.53 -1.65 -1.43
N SER A 129 12.02 -0.91 -0.44
CA SER A 129 11.26 -0.55 0.76
C SER A 129 11.74 0.77 1.34
N GLY A 130 10.94 1.41 2.18
CA GLY A 130 11.31 2.65 2.85
C GLY A 130 12.49 2.46 3.81
N LYS A 131 12.46 1.37 4.59
CA LYS A 131 13.56 0.96 5.50
C LYS A 131 14.30 -0.23 4.91
N ASN A 132 15.58 -0.42 5.29
CA ASN A 132 16.34 -1.60 4.88
C ASN A 132 15.64 -2.88 5.39
N PRO A 133 15.25 -3.81 4.52
CA PRO A 133 14.61 -5.06 4.95
C PRO A 133 15.57 -6.00 5.68
N ILE A 134 16.88 -5.80 5.54
CA ILE A 134 17.93 -6.61 6.16
C ILE A 134 18.47 -5.87 7.38
N LYS A 135 18.03 -6.27 8.58
CA LYS A 135 18.30 -5.57 9.85
C LYS A 135 19.79 -5.37 10.21
N LYS A 136 20.68 -6.23 9.73
CA LYS A 136 22.12 -6.20 10.07
C LYS A 136 23.00 -5.97 8.83
N SER A 137 22.49 -5.36 7.78
CA SER A 137 23.26 -5.07 6.59
C SER A 137 24.22 -3.90 6.82
N THR A 138 25.46 -4.04 6.41
CA THR A 138 26.46 -2.96 6.35
C THR A 138 26.37 -2.16 5.04
N GLU A 139 25.56 -2.58 4.08
CA GLU A 139 25.38 -1.87 2.82
C GLU A 139 24.61 -0.56 3.01
N ASN A 140 25.03 0.49 2.30
CA ASN A 140 24.26 1.72 2.22
C ASN A 140 22.92 1.47 1.50
N TRP A 141 21.84 1.46 2.28
CA TRP A 141 20.51 1.13 1.78
C TRP A 141 20.04 2.08 0.68
N GLU A 142 20.34 3.36 0.79
CA GLU A 142 19.91 4.34 -0.24
C GLU A 142 20.59 4.08 -1.59
N VAL A 143 21.87 3.69 -1.59
CA VAL A 143 22.60 3.31 -2.80
C VAL A 143 22.03 2.01 -3.38
N LYS A 144 21.83 1.00 -2.53
CA LYS A 144 21.26 -0.30 -2.95
C LYS A 144 19.88 -0.15 -3.55
N LYS A 145 19.03 0.60 -2.90
CA LYS A 145 17.66 0.91 -3.34
C LYS A 145 17.64 1.55 -4.73
N ARG A 146 18.52 2.53 -4.98
CA ARG A 146 18.65 3.18 -6.29
C ARG A 146 19.14 2.21 -7.37
N LEU A 147 20.10 1.35 -7.04
CA LEU A 147 20.60 0.32 -7.96
C LEU A 147 19.51 -0.68 -8.34
N ASN A 148 18.78 -1.17 -7.36
CA ASN A 148 17.67 -2.10 -7.56
C ASN A 148 16.60 -1.52 -8.51
N VAL A 149 16.21 -0.26 -8.29
CA VAL A 149 15.27 0.44 -9.18
C VAL A 149 15.84 0.62 -10.59
N LYS A 150 17.14 0.92 -10.71
CA LYS A 150 17.80 1.08 -12.01
C LYS A 150 17.79 -0.24 -12.81
N GLN A 151 18.11 -1.37 -12.17
CA GLN A 151 18.06 -2.69 -12.79
C GLN A 151 16.65 -3.05 -13.27
N PHE A 152 15.63 -2.79 -12.44
CA PHE A 152 14.24 -2.99 -12.82
C PHE A 152 13.83 -2.12 -14.02
N LYS A 153 14.17 -0.81 -13.98
CA LYS A 153 13.86 0.11 -15.09
C LYS A 153 14.48 -0.29 -16.42
N LYS A 154 15.70 -0.85 -16.38
CA LYS A 154 16.44 -1.30 -17.57
C LYS A 154 16.01 -2.67 -18.09
N ASN A 155 15.11 -3.37 -17.41
CA ASN A 155 14.76 -4.75 -17.67
C ASN A 155 15.91 -5.77 -17.44
N ASP A 156 16.96 -5.37 -16.72
CA ASP A 156 18.02 -6.32 -16.29
C ASP A 156 17.43 -7.36 -15.32
N ILE A 157 16.48 -6.92 -14.48
CA ILE A 157 15.70 -7.77 -13.58
C ILE A 157 14.21 -7.48 -13.84
N PRO A 158 13.41 -8.49 -14.19
CA PRO A 158 12.04 -8.29 -14.67
C PRO A 158 11.04 -7.97 -13.57
N VAL A 159 11.35 -8.28 -12.31
CA VAL A 159 10.39 -8.16 -11.19
C VAL A 159 10.94 -7.35 -10.03
N LEU A 160 10.08 -6.49 -9.51
CA LEU A 160 10.34 -5.69 -8.31
C LEU A 160 9.38 -6.07 -7.20
N ILE A 161 9.91 -6.50 -6.05
CA ILE A 161 9.14 -6.69 -4.82
C ILE A 161 9.20 -5.39 -4.03
N ALA A 162 8.05 -4.79 -3.72
CA ALA A 162 8.04 -3.45 -3.15
C ALA A 162 7.00 -3.29 -2.03
N THR A 163 7.32 -2.46 -1.04
CA THR A 163 6.29 -1.91 -0.16
C THR A 163 5.60 -0.71 -0.81
N LYS A 164 4.49 -0.24 -0.24
CA LYS A 164 3.80 1.00 -0.67
C LYS A 164 4.71 2.24 -0.72
N ALA A 165 5.87 2.21 -0.04
CA ALA A 165 6.87 3.27 -0.13
C ALA A 165 7.44 3.46 -1.56
N PHE A 166 7.25 2.49 -2.45
CA PHE A 166 7.52 2.59 -3.89
C PHE A 166 6.43 3.39 -4.61
N GLY A 167 5.90 4.42 -3.95
CA GLY A 167 4.68 5.11 -4.36
C GLY A 167 4.83 6.14 -5.46
N MET A 168 5.98 6.76 -5.70
CA MET A 168 6.10 7.90 -6.62
C MET A 168 7.23 7.74 -7.64
N GLY A 169 6.96 8.19 -8.89
CA GLY A 169 8.02 8.50 -9.85
C GLY A 169 8.55 7.34 -10.70
N ILE A 170 7.85 6.19 -10.82
CA ILE A 170 8.22 5.18 -11.80
C ILE A 170 7.32 5.26 -13.01
N ASP A 171 7.94 5.67 -14.09
CA ASP A 171 7.42 5.53 -15.42
C ASP A 171 8.15 4.37 -16.11
N LYS A 172 7.43 3.25 -16.30
CA LYS A 172 7.91 2.05 -16.99
C LYS A 172 6.74 1.47 -17.78
N PRO A 173 6.74 1.58 -19.10
CA PRO A 173 5.59 1.26 -19.94
C PRO A 173 5.27 -0.23 -19.95
N ASN A 174 6.26 -1.10 -19.90
CA ASN A 174 6.12 -2.55 -20.06
C ASN A 174 5.86 -3.32 -18.76
N ILE A 175 5.24 -2.71 -17.76
CA ILE A 175 4.74 -3.46 -16.60
C ILE A 175 3.47 -4.18 -17.03
N ARG A 176 3.52 -5.52 -17.03
CA ARG A 176 2.45 -6.40 -17.48
C ARG A 176 1.60 -6.97 -16.35
N TYR A 177 2.11 -6.91 -15.13
CA TYR A 177 1.32 -7.31 -13.97
C TYR A 177 1.71 -6.59 -12.70
N THR A 178 0.72 -6.46 -11.83
CA THR A 178 0.93 -6.12 -10.41
C THR A 178 0.25 -7.18 -9.55
N LEU A 179 0.90 -7.62 -8.49
CA LEU A 179 0.30 -8.47 -7.47
C LEU A 179 0.38 -7.77 -6.11
N HIS A 180 -0.72 -7.76 -5.39
CA HIS A 180 -0.77 -7.23 -4.03
C HIS A 180 -0.93 -8.41 -3.07
N LEU A 181 0.05 -8.60 -2.19
CA LEU A 181 -0.03 -9.60 -1.13
C LEU A 181 -0.66 -8.99 0.10
N GLY A 182 -1.83 -9.51 0.47
CA GLY A 182 -2.73 -8.91 1.44
C GLY A 182 -3.67 -7.88 0.82
N ILE A 183 -4.61 -7.40 1.60
CA ILE A 183 -5.61 -6.42 1.17
C ILE A 183 -5.00 -5.02 1.19
N PRO A 184 -5.05 -4.27 0.09
CA PRO A 184 -4.63 -2.87 0.05
C PRO A 184 -5.41 -1.99 1.04
N GLY A 185 -4.78 -0.89 1.49
CA GLY A 185 -5.36 0.00 2.50
C GLY A 185 -6.65 0.70 2.07
N SER A 186 -6.80 0.94 0.77
CA SER A 186 -8.03 1.46 0.16
C SER A 186 -8.08 1.06 -1.31
N ILE A 187 -9.25 1.22 -1.93
CA ILE A 187 -9.43 0.98 -3.36
C ILE A 187 -8.63 2.00 -4.20
N GLU A 188 -8.52 3.23 -3.73
CA GLU A 188 -7.74 4.28 -4.36
C GLU A 188 -6.24 3.93 -4.35
N SER A 189 -5.72 3.47 -3.21
CA SER A 189 -4.32 3.00 -3.10
C SER A 189 -4.07 1.83 -4.04
N PHE A 190 -4.99 0.86 -4.07
CA PHE A 190 -4.90 -0.27 -5.00
C PHE A 190 -4.86 0.20 -6.44
N TYR A 191 -5.79 1.08 -6.83
CA TYR A 191 -5.87 1.57 -8.21
C TYR A 191 -4.64 2.40 -8.61
N GLN A 192 -4.07 3.19 -7.71
CA GLN A 192 -2.82 3.92 -7.95
C GLN A 192 -1.62 2.98 -8.15
N GLU A 193 -1.53 1.92 -7.37
CA GLU A 193 -0.46 0.92 -7.46
C GLU A 193 -0.64 0.04 -8.70
N ALA A 194 -1.83 -0.47 -8.95
CA ALA A 194 -2.20 -1.23 -10.14
C ALA A 194 -2.05 -0.42 -11.43
N GLY A 195 -2.39 0.87 -11.38
CA GLY A 195 -2.28 1.80 -12.50
C GLY A 195 -0.85 2.06 -13.00
N ARG A 196 0.17 1.50 -12.33
CA ARG A 196 1.55 1.48 -12.85
C ARG A 196 1.71 0.52 -14.01
N ALA A 197 0.85 -0.49 -14.11
CA ALA A 197 0.84 -1.44 -15.20
C ALA A 197 0.15 -0.86 -16.45
N GLY A 198 0.46 -1.39 -17.61
CA GLY A 198 -0.20 -1.07 -18.88
C GLY A 198 -0.10 0.40 -19.31
N ARG A 199 0.96 1.13 -18.96
CA ARG A 199 1.10 2.54 -19.35
C ARG A 199 1.26 2.75 -20.85
N ASP A 200 1.69 1.73 -21.55
CA ASP A 200 1.74 1.67 -23.01
C ASP A 200 0.43 1.21 -23.67
N ARG A 201 -0.66 1.11 -22.87
CA ARG A 201 -2.00 0.65 -23.32
C ARG A 201 -2.08 -0.80 -23.73
N ASN A 202 -1.04 -1.60 -23.50
CA ASN A 202 -1.13 -3.05 -23.66
C ASN A 202 -1.73 -3.69 -22.41
N ASP A 203 -2.38 -4.84 -22.59
CA ASP A 203 -3.02 -5.57 -21.51
C ASP A 203 -2.07 -5.83 -20.34
N ALA A 204 -2.57 -5.63 -19.14
CA ALA A 204 -1.87 -5.90 -17.90
C ALA A 204 -2.83 -6.49 -16.85
N TYR A 205 -2.34 -7.43 -16.07
CA TYR A 205 -3.13 -8.12 -15.05
C TYR A 205 -2.77 -7.64 -13.65
N CYS A 206 -3.77 -7.23 -12.90
CA CYS A 206 -3.63 -6.67 -11.56
C CYS A 206 -4.36 -7.56 -10.56
N GLY A 207 -3.60 -8.27 -9.72
CA GLY A 207 -4.13 -9.25 -8.79
C GLY A 207 -4.01 -8.84 -7.34
N ILE A 208 -4.98 -9.27 -6.53
CA ILE A 208 -4.90 -9.28 -5.08
C ILE A 208 -4.85 -10.73 -4.62
N VAL A 209 -3.84 -11.06 -3.82
CA VAL A 209 -3.68 -12.37 -3.18
C VAL A 209 -3.83 -12.17 -1.70
N PHE A 210 -4.86 -12.74 -1.09
CA PHE A 210 -5.13 -12.55 0.33
C PHE A 210 -5.67 -13.82 1.00
N SER A 211 -5.58 -13.86 2.32
CA SER A 211 -6.16 -14.91 3.15
C SER A 211 -7.43 -14.44 3.86
N GLU A 212 -8.44 -15.32 3.89
CA GLU A 212 -9.68 -15.13 4.62
C GLU A 212 -10.05 -16.47 5.25
N TYR A 213 -9.85 -16.59 6.55
CA TYR A 213 -10.02 -17.84 7.26
C TYR A 213 -11.49 -18.23 7.45
N ASP A 214 -12.31 -17.27 7.87
CA ASP A 214 -13.72 -17.50 8.18
C ASP A 214 -14.58 -16.38 7.55
N LYS A 215 -15.35 -16.76 6.54
CA LYS A 215 -16.20 -15.81 5.80
C LYS A 215 -17.36 -15.27 6.64
N GLU A 216 -17.92 -16.07 7.54
CA GLU A 216 -19.03 -15.63 8.40
C GLU A 216 -18.53 -14.59 9.41
N ARG A 217 -17.37 -14.87 10.01
CA ARG A 217 -16.67 -13.91 10.87
C ARG A 217 -16.31 -12.64 10.10
N THR A 218 -15.75 -12.76 8.92
CA THR A 218 -15.44 -11.60 8.06
C THR A 218 -16.68 -10.75 7.83
N ASN A 219 -17.80 -11.36 7.45
CA ASN A 219 -19.06 -10.65 7.24
C ASN A 219 -19.54 -9.94 8.53
N SER A 220 -19.39 -10.58 9.68
CA SER A 220 -19.76 -9.98 10.97
C SER A 220 -18.87 -8.78 11.36
N LEU A 221 -17.60 -8.80 10.94
CA LEU A 221 -16.67 -7.68 11.17
C LEU A 221 -16.86 -6.54 10.16
N LEU A 222 -17.36 -6.84 8.97
CA LEU A 222 -17.64 -5.86 7.91
C LEU A 222 -19.06 -5.31 7.95
N ASP A 223 -19.86 -5.67 8.95
CA ASP A 223 -21.20 -5.16 9.13
C ASP A 223 -21.17 -3.66 9.41
N ALA A 224 -21.68 -2.87 8.48
CA ALA A 224 -21.70 -1.41 8.57
C ALA A 224 -22.59 -0.86 9.71
N SER A 225 -23.40 -1.71 10.35
CA SER A 225 -24.26 -1.32 11.45
C SER A 225 -23.55 -1.31 12.82
N ILE A 226 -22.38 -1.97 12.94
CA ILE A 226 -21.64 -2.00 14.20
C ILE A 226 -20.84 -0.72 14.42
N SER A 227 -20.77 -0.27 15.68
CA SER A 227 -19.95 0.87 16.03
C SER A 227 -18.44 0.55 16.00
N LEU A 228 -17.62 1.58 15.91
CA LEU A 228 -16.16 1.43 15.96
C LEU A 228 -15.71 0.80 17.30
N GLU A 229 -16.34 1.17 18.41
CA GLU A 229 -16.08 0.60 19.74
C GLU A 229 -16.40 -0.88 19.77
N GLU A 230 -17.54 -1.29 19.24
CA GLU A 230 -17.94 -2.69 19.17
C GLU A 230 -16.98 -3.49 18.26
N LEU A 231 -16.56 -2.92 17.13
CA LEU A 231 -15.57 -3.53 16.25
C LEU A 231 -14.24 -3.74 17.00
N LYS A 232 -13.75 -2.74 17.74
CA LYS A 232 -12.54 -2.85 18.58
C LYS A 232 -12.67 -3.96 19.63
N ILE A 233 -13.82 -4.09 20.28
CA ILE A 233 -14.10 -5.17 21.26
C ILE A 233 -14.06 -6.55 20.58
N ARG A 234 -14.71 -6.69 19.42
CA ARG A 234 -14.68 -7.94 18.65
C ARG A 234 -13.28 -8.34 18.23
N PHE A 235 -12.40 -7.37 17.93
CA PHE A 235 -10.98 -7.64 17.69
C PHE A 235 -10.22 -8.11 18.92
N GLN A 236 -10.48 -7.52 20.08
CA GLN A 236 -9.81 -7.90 21.34
C GLN A 236 -10.23 -9.32 21.82
N THR A 237 -11.49 -9.68 21.60
CA THR A 237 -12.05 -10.98 21.96
C THR A 237 -11.70 -12.08 20.94
N ALA A 238 -11.39 -11.71 19.71
CA ALA A 238 -10.88 -12.62 18.71
C ALA A 238 -9.45 -13.05 19.07
N GLY A 239 -9.31 -14.09 19.86
CA GLY A 239 -8.07 -14.56 20.48
C GLY A 239 -6.82 -14.59 19.56
N LYS A 240 -5.65 -14.65 20.18
CA LYS A 240 -4.32 -14.51 19.52
C LYS A 240 -3.87 -15.71 18.68
N LYS A 241 -4.73 -16.59 18.24
CA LYS A 241 -4.34 -17.73 17.41
C LYS A 241 -3.90 -17.28 16.03
N VAL A 242 -2.84 -17.90 15.50
CA VAL A 242 -2.22 -17.51 14.21
C VAL A 242 -3.24 -17.56 13.06
N HIS A 243 -4.11 -18.54 13.02
CA HIS A 243 -5.16 -18.71 12.01
C HIS A 243 -6.31 -17.71 12.10
N GLU A 244 -6.41 -16.94 13.19
CA GLU A 244 -7.36 -15.83 13.33
C GLU A 244 -6.83 -14.51 12.78
N ARG A 245 -5.57 -14.48 12.33
CA ARG A 245 -4.90 -13.32 11.76
C ARG A 245 -4.84 -13.39 10.24
N ASP A 246 -5.97 -13.55 9.61
CA ASP A 246 -6.08 -13.42 8.17
C ASP A 246 -5.88 -11.98 7.70
N ASP A 247 -5.81 -11.78 6.40
CA ASP A 247 -5.55 -10.48 5.81
C ASP A 247 -6.71 -9.50 6.02
N VAL A 248 -7.95 -10.00 6.07
CA VAL A 248 -9.13 -9.17 6.32
C VAL A 248 -9.07 -8.61 7.74
N THR A 249 -8.88 -9.48 8.73
CA THR A 249 -8.75 -9.08 10.14
C THR A 249 -7.59 -8.10 10.34
N ARG A 250 -6.44 -8.35 9.70
CA ARG A 250 -5.27 -7.48 9.77
C ARG A 250 -5.56 -6.10 9.16
N GLN A 251 -6.19 -6.04 8.01
CA GLN A 251 -6.53 -4.77 7.36
C GLN A 251 -7.53 -3.95 8.18
N LEU A 252 -8.54 -4.61 8.73
CA LEU A 252 -9.50 -3.96 9.63
C LEU A 252 -8.81 -3.43 10.90
N PHE A 253 -7.86 -4.20 11.47
CA PHE A 253 -7.08 -3.74 12.62
C PHE A 253 -6.29 -2.46 12.30
N PHE A 254 -5.60 -2.42 11.17
CA PHE A 254 -4.89 -1.20 10.76
C PHE A 254 -5.84 -0.03 10.53
N HIS A 255 -6.97 -0.28 9.90
CA HIS A 255 -7.97 0.75 9.67
C HIS A 255 -8.51 1.32 10.98
N THR A 256 -8.95 0.47 11.89
CA THR A 256 -9.47 0.91 13.20
C THR A 256 -8.42 1.56 14.10
N SER A 257 -7.15 1.13 14.00
CA SER A 257 -6.05 1.71 14.77
C SER A 257 -5.56 3.05 14.21
N SER A 258 -5.85 3.34 12.93
CA SER A 258 -5.49 4.62 12.30
C SER A 258 -6.50 5.74 12.60
N PHE A 259 -7.71 5.38 13.03
CA PHE A 259 -8.69 6.34 13.51
C PHE A 259 -8.54 6.50 15.03
N SER A 260 -7.80 7.52 15.45
CA SER A 260 -7.94 8.05 16.81
C SER A 260 -9.38 8.52 16.96
N GLY A 261 -10.09 8.02 17.97
CA GLY A 261 -11.45 8.54 18.24
C GLY A 261 -11.37 10.03 18.56
N GLN A 262 -12.42 10.77 18.28
CA GLN A 262 -12.50 12.22 18.57
C GLN A 262 -12.09 12.54 20.02
N LYS A 263 -12.39 11.64 20.96
CA LYS A 263 -11.99 11.77 22.36
C LYS A 263 -10.47 11.67 22.55
N GLU A 264 -9.79 10.71 21.88
CA GLU A 264 -8.34 10.54 21.96
C GLU A 264 -7.59 11.72 21.34
N GLU A 265 -8.14 12.32 20.27
CA GLU A 265 -7.60 13.54 19.67
C GLU A 265 -7.79 14.75 20.57
N LEU A 266 -8.97 14.90 21.20
CA LEU A 266 -9.23 15.96 22.17
C LEU A 266 -8.36 15.82 23.42
N ASP A 267 -8.13 14.61 23.91
CA ASP A 267 -7.27 14.37 25.06
C ASP A 267 -5.81 14.70 24.72
N LEU A 268 -5.33 14.35 23.52
CA LEU A 268 -4.00 14.72 23.03
C LEU A 268 -3.84 16.24 22.90
N ILE A 269 -4.85 16.94 22.35
CA ILE A 269 -4.86 18.41 22.25
C ILE A 269 -4.82 19.04 23.64
N LYS A 270 -5.60 18.52 24.60
CA LYS A 270 -5.59 19.02 25.99
C LYS A 270 -4.24 18.83 26.64
N GLU A 271 -3.65 17.62 26.58
CA GLU A 271 -2.31 17.35 27.12
C GLU A 271 -1.27 18.32 26.53
N THR A 272 -1.36 18.59 25.23
CA THR A 272 -0.49 19.53 24.52
C THR A 272 -0.69 20.96 25.03
N LEU A 273 -1.93 21.43 25.13
CA LEU A 273 -2.25 22.77 25.62
C LEU A 273 -1.87 22.95 27.09
N ASP A 274 -2.09 21.96 27.94
CA ASP A 274 -1.71 22.00 29.34
C ASP A 274 -0.18 22.08 29.51
N SER A 275 0.56 21.39 28.65
CA SER A 275 2.02 21.49 28.60
C SER A 275 2.50 22.90 28.20
N LEU A 276 1.78 23.55 27.28
CA LEU A 276 2.06 24.92 26.82
C LEU A 276 1.69 26.00 27.86
N ASN A 277 0.62 25.81 28.63
CA ASN A 277 0.16 26.77 29.63
C ASN A 277 1.13 26.94 30.83
N ASN A 278 2.04 26.02 31.02
CA ASN A 278 3.05 26.06 32.09
C ASN A 278 4.36 26.72 31.66
N ILE A 279 4.40 27.44 30.54
CA ILE A 279 5.64 27.98 29.97
C ILE A 279 5.75 29.49 30.25
N ASP A 280 6.63 29.86 31.13
CA ASP A 280 7.13 31.24 31.31
C ASP A 280 8.25 31.50 30.26
N LYS A 281 7.91 32.10 29.11
CA LYS A 281 8.80 32.75 28.12
C LYS A 281 10.01 31.94 27.62
N ALA A 282 9.94 30.62 27.50
CA ALA A 282 11.00 29.84 26.87
C ALA A 282 10.86 29.84 25.32
N GLN A 283 12.00 29.92 24.61
CA GLN A 283 12.04 29.85 23.15
C GLN A 283 11.87 28.41 22.60
N THR A 284 11.98 27.38 23.44
CA THR A 284 11.84 25.98 23.09
C THR A 284 11.07 25.25 24.15
N VAL A 285 10.09 24.46 23.72
CA VAL A 285 9.19 23.70 24.61
C VAL A 285 9.45 22.23 24.39
N GLU A 286 9.76 21.51 25.47
CA GLU A 286 9.80 20.06 25.47
C GLU A 286 8.45 19.53 25.96
N ILE A 287 7.68 18.90 25.08
CA ILE A 287 6.36 18.33 25.41
C ILE A 287 6.56 16.87 25.80
N ASN A 288 6.38 16.55 27.06
CA ASN A 288 6.44 15.19 27.58
C ASN A 288 5.03 14.60 27.64
N PHE A 289 4.81 13.54 26.86
CA PHE A 289 3.55 12.78 26.91
C PHE A 289 3.62 11.69 27.98
N SER A 290 2.53 11.50 28.72
CA SER A 290 2.44 10.51 29.80
C SER A 290 2.42 9.05 29.34
N SER A 291 2.40 8.77 28.03
CA SER A 291 2.43 7.42 27.49
C SER A 291 3.78 7.08 26.85
N ASN A 292 4.32 5.91 27.21
CA ASN A 292 5.50 5.31 26.56
C ASN A 292 5.23 4.84 25.11
N ASP A 293 4.28 5.45 24.40
CA ASP A 293 3.91 5.06 23.05
C ASP A 293 4.56 6.02 22.04
N ASP A 294 5.68 5.59 21.46
CA ASP A 294 6.42 6.32 20.41
C ASP A 294 5.53 6.84 19.27
N LYS A 295 4.37 6.19 19.04
CA LYS A 295 3.40 6.60 18.04
C LYS A 295 2.60 7.86 18.40
N LYS A 296 2.49 8.20 19.69
CA LYS A 296 1.84 9.45 20.11
C LYS A 296 2.76 10.65 19.91
N GLN A 297 4.06 10.48 20.06
CA GLN A 297 5.05 11.53 19.83
C GLN A 297 5.15 11.93 18.35
N GLU A 298 5.04 10.97 17.41
CA GLU A 298 5.05 11.27 15.97
C GLU A 298 3.81 12.03 15.47
N LYS A 299 2.69 12.02 16.21
CA LYS A 299 1.45 12.70 15.81
C LYS A 299 1.36 14.16 16.30
N SER A 300 2.24 14.60 17.16
CA SER A 300 2.22 15.94 17.79
C SER A 300 3.28 16.90 17.24
N ILE A 301 4.09 16.47 16.28
CA ILE A 301 5.02 17.28 15.50
C ILE A 301 4.41 17.52 14.10
#